data_363351e29e9258be26d17840ca070cab
#
_entry.id   363351e29e9258be26d17840ca070cab
#
_cell.length_a   1.000
_cell.length_b   1.000
_cell.length_c   1.000
_cell.angle_alpha   90.00
_cell.angle_beta   90.00
_cell.angle_gamma   90.00
#
_symmetry.space_group_name_H-M   'P 1'
#
loop_
_entity.id
_entity.type
_entity.pdbx_description
1 polymer ?
#
loop_
_entity_poly.entity_id
_entity_poly.type
_entity_poly.pdbx_seq_one_letter_code
_entity_poly.pdbx_strand_id
1 'polypeptide(L)'
;MNGNTIAKTNKVAAFSIVAGIILYLSKYLRVYFTENAVVTFVLGFLPNFGLSFVIPFIYVSNRVRQKKPVKHFPAACLVTLVLMILNEIRDKYQTGRTFDMFDIYASFAGVLAAYLLFRFVGEARTQKPGATPTKA
;
A
#
# COMPACT_ATOMS: atom_id res chain seq x y z
N MET A 1 -4.43 -9.99 -20.91
CA MET A 1 -3.11 -9.54 -20.31
C MET A 1 -2.04 -10.53 -20.79
N ASN A 2 -0.92 -10.03 -21.35
CA ASN A 2 0.20 -10.91 -21.73
C ASN A 2 0.83 -11.57 -20.50
N GLY A 3 1.30 -12.83 -20.63
CA GLY A 3 1.89 -13.60 -19.52
C GLY A 3 3.01 -12.87 -18.78
N ASN A 4 3.89 -12.16 -19.51
CA ASN A 4 4.96 -11.33 -18.94
C ASN A 4 4.43 -10.17 -18.08
N THR A 5 3.25 -9.62 -18.43
CA THR A 5 2.60 -8.54 -17.68
C THR A 5 2.06 -9.07 -16.36
N ILE A 6 1.43 -10.23 -16.38
CA ILE A 6 0.90 -10.90 -15.18
C ILE A 6 2.05 -11.20 -14.20
N ALA A 7 3.14 -11.80 -14.70
CA ALA A 7 4.29 -12.17 -13.88
C ALA A 7 4.94 -10.95 -13.21
N LYS A 8 5.12 -9.83 -13.93
CA LYS A 8 5.71 -8.61 -13.37
C LYS A 8 4.80 -7.96 -12.32
N THR A 9 3.50 -7.85 -12.60
CA THR A 9 2.53 -7.27 -11.64
C THR A 9 2.45 -8.12 -10.37
N ASN A 10 2.51 -9.45 -10.51
CA ASN A 10 2.53 -10.34 -9.35
C ASN A 10 3.80 -10.17 -8.52
N LYS A 11 4.98 -10.03 -9.14
CA LYS A 11 6.25 -9.77 -8.44
C LYS A 11 6.19 -8.45 -7.66
N VAL A 12 5.67 -7.38 -8.27
CA VAL A 12 5.54 -6.08 -7.60
C VAL A 12 4.57 -6.16 -6.44
N ALA A 13 3.41 -6.80 -6.63
CA ALA A 13 2.44 -6.98 -5.55
C ALA A 13 3.03 -7.81 -4.40
N ALA A 14 3.72 -8.91 -4.69
CA ALA A 14 4.36 -9.75 -3.68
C ALA A 14 5.45 -8.99 -2.92
N PHE A 15 6.33 -8.26 -3.62
CA PHE A 15 7.36 -7.44 -2.99
C PHE A 15 6.75 -6.35 -2.10
N SER A 16 5.72 -5.66 -2.59
CA SER A 16 5.03 -4.61 -1.83
C SER A 16 4.37 -5.15 -0.56
N ILE A 17 3.77 -6.35 -0.65
CA ILE A 17 3.15 -7.02 0.51
C ILE A 17 4.23 -7.37 1.54
N VAL A 18 5.34 -7.97 1.13
CA VAL A 18 6.44 -8.33 2.05
C VAL A 18 7.02 -7.07 2.70
N ALA A 19 7.34 -6.04 1.91
CA ALA A 19 7.89 -4.78 2.42
C ALA A 19 6.95 -4.13 3.44
N GLY A 20 5.66 -4.05 3.14
CA GLY A 20 4.69 -3.44 4.05
C GLY A 20 4.45 -4.27 5.31
N ILE A 21 4.51 -5.62 5.25
CA ILE A 21 4.47 -6.47 6.44
C ILE A 21 5.69 -6.22 7.34
N ILE A 22 6.88 -6.08 6.76
CA ILE A 22 8.10 -5.74 7.51
C ILE A 22 7.91 -4.39 8.23
N LEU A 23 7.39 -3.37 7.52
CA LEU A 23 7.08 -2.08 8.11
C LEU A 23 6.03 -2.18 9.22
N TYR A 24 5.00 -2.99 9.05
CA TYR A 24 4.01 -3.23 10.10
C TYR A 24 4.61 -3.91 11.33
N LEU A 25 5.51 -4.86 11.14
CA LEU A 25 6.17 -5.58 12.24
C LEU A 25 7.17 -4.69 13.00
N SER A 26 7.57 -3.54 12.46
CA SER A 26 8.45 -2.58 13.14
C SER A 26 7.89 -2.08 14.48
N LYS A 27 6.57 -2.20 14.71
CA LYS A 27 5.92 -1.87 15.99
C LYS A 27 6.53 -2.61 17.18
N TYR A 28 7.02 -3.84 16.97
CA TYR A 28 7.64 -4.64 18.03
C TYR A 28 9.02 -4.12 18.43
N LEU A 29 9.69 -3.36 17.55
CA LEU A 29 10.97 -2.73 17.85
C LEU A 29 10.81 -1.52 18.79
N ARG A 30 9.62 -0.92 18.87
CA ARG A 30 9.37 0.25 19.70
C ARG A 30 9.71 0.05 21.18
N VAL A 31 9.56 -1.18 21.68
CA VAL A 31 9.86 -1.53 23.08
C VAL A 31 11.35 -1.39 23.39
N TYR A 32 12.23 -1.56 22.39
CA TYR A 32 13.69 -1.51 22.57
C TYR A 32 14.27 -0.11 22.42
N PHE A 33 13.51 0.85 21.87
CA PHE A 33 14.00 2.20 21.54
C PHE A 33 13.21 3.32 22.25
N THR A 34 12.89 3.09 23.53
CA THR A 34 12.05 4.03 24.31
C THR A 34 12.74 5.35 24.65
N GLU A 35 14.07 5.37 24.66
CA GLU A 35 14.84 6.56 25.06
C GLU A 35 15.01 7.61 23.95
N ASN A 36 14.81 7.23 22.68
CA ASN A 36 14.97 8.12 21.55
C ASN A 36 13.60 8.53 20.99
N ALA A 37 13.19 9.76 21.25
CA ALA A 37 11.89 10.29 20.84
C ALA A 37 11.65 10.22 19.31
N VAL A 38 12.69 10.46 18.50
CA VAL A 38 12.59 10.42 17.03
C VAL A 38 12.36 9.00 16.56
N VAL A 39 13.14 8.04 17.09
CA VAL A 39 12.99 6.63 16.74
C VAL A 39 11.62 6.11 17.17
N THR A 40 11.18 6.45 18.36
CA THR A 40 9.86 6.08 18.89
C THR A 40 8.72 6.63 18.02
N PHE A 41 8.84 7.88 17.55
CA PHE A 41 7.89 8.50 16.64
C PHE A 41 7.83 7.76 15.30
N VAL A 42 8.99 7.51 14.67
CA VAL A 42 9.08 6.76 13.40
C VAL A 42 8.51 5.36 13.54
N LEU A 43 8.86 4.63 14.59
CA LEU A 43 8.33 3.29 14.87
C LEU A 43 6.82 3.29 15.21
N GLY A 44 6.26 4.42 15.63
CA GLY A 44 4.81 4.62 15.76
C GLY A 44 4.13 4.81 14.41
N PHE A 45 4.75 5.58 13.51
CA PHE A 45 4.23 5.91 12.18
C PHE A 45 4.26 4.70 11.21
N LEU A 46 5.36 3.93 11.19
CA LEU A 46 5.61 2.86 10.23
C LEU A 46 4.55 1.76 10.18
N PRO A 47 3.96 1.29 11.28
CA PRO A 47 2.95 0.24 11.25
C PRO A 47 1.70 0.64 10.46
N ASN A 48 1.17 1.84 10.68
CA ASN A 48 -0.02 2.34 9.99
C ASN A 48 0.27 2.65 8.53
N PHE A 49 1.44 3.21 8.24
CA PHE A 49 1.95 3.36 6.88
C PHE A 49 2.06 2.01 6.16
N GLY A 50 2.72 1.02 6.78
CA GLY A 50 2.94 -0.31 6.19
C GLY A 50 1.62 -1.04 5.92
N LEU A 51 0.69 -1.02 6.87
CA LEU A 51 -0.60 -1.67 6.73
C LEU A 51 -1.44 -1.05 5.61
N SER A 52 -1.54 0.28 5.58
CA SER A 52 -2.29 1.01 4.54
C SER A 52 -1.64 0.89 3.16
N PHE A 53 -0.32 0.71 3.09
CA PHE A 53 0.39 0.43 1.86
C PHE A 53 0.12 -0.99 1.33
N VAL A 54 0.03 -2.00 2.21
CA VAL A 54 -0.15 -3.42 1.83
C VAL A 54 -1.55 -3.72 1.31
N ILE A 55 -2.59 -3.21 1.97
CA ILE A 55 -3.98 -3.63 1.70
C ILE A 55 -4.36 -3.48 0.22
N PRO A 56 -4.06 -2.36 -0.49
CA PRO A 56 -4.34 -2.25 -1.92
C PRO A 56 -3.61 -3.31 -2.77
N PHE A 57 -2.39 -3.73 -2.38
CA PHE A 57 -1.65 -4.75 -3.10
C PHE A 57 -2.18 -6.16 -2.86
N ILE A 58 -2.84 -6.43 -1.74
CA ILE A 58 -3.60 -7.69 -1.54
C ILE A 58 -4.70 -7.79 -2.58
N TYR A 59 -5.42 -6.69 -2.85
CA TYR A 59 -6.40 -6.66 -3.94
C TYR A 59 -5.76 -6.97 -5.29
N VAL A 60 -4.60 -6.35 -5.62
CA VAL A 60 -3.86 -6.61 -6.87
C VAL A 60 -3.49 -8.09 -6.97
N SER A 61 -2.89 -8.65 -5.93
CA SER A 61 -2.48 -10.06 -5.87
C SER A 61 -3.65 -11.00 -6.12
N ASN A 62 -4.79 -10.75 -5.48
CA ASN A 62 -6.00 -11.54 -5.66
C ASN A 62 -6.54 -11.48 -7.10
N ARG A 63 -6.57 -10.28 -7.71
CA ARG A 63 -7.00 -10.11 -9.11
C ARG A 63 -6.07 -10.83 -10.09
N VAL A 64 -4.76 -10.71 -9.87
CA VAL A 64 -3.75 -11.40 -10.70
C VAL A 64 -3.89 -12.92 -10.61
N ARG A 65 -4.09 -13.47 -9.40
CA ARG A 65 -4.34 -14.92 -9.21
C ARG A 65 -5.59 -15.40 -9.93
N GLN A 66 -6.64 -14.58 -9.96
CA GLN A 66 -7.88 -14.88 -10.70
C GLN A 66 -7.77 -14.61 -12.21
N LYS A 67 -6.59 -14.22 -12.72
CA LYS A 67 -6.37 -13.80 -14.12
C LYS A 67 -7.29 -12.67 -14.59
N LYS A 68 -7.81 -11.86 -13.66
CA LYS A 68 -8.73 -10.73 -13.92
C LYS A 68 -7.96 -9.41 -14.01
N PRO A 69 -8.43 -8.43 -14.80
CA PRO A 69 -7.78 -7.13 -14.90
C PRO A 69 -7.90 -6.35 -13.59
N VAL A 70 -6.85 -5.58 -13.27
CA VAL A 70 -6.78 -4.71 -12.09
C VAL A 70 -7.32 -3.33 -12.49
N LYS A 71 -8.65 -3.21 -12.62
CA LYS A 71 -9.29 -1.96 -13.07
C LYS A 71 -9.61 -0.97 -11.94
N HIS A 72 -9.89 -1.46 -10.74
CA HIS A 72 -10.41 -0.66 -9.63
C HIS A 72 -9.37 -0.45 -8.53
N PHE A 73 -8.09 -0.31 -8.89
CA PHE A 73 -7.03 -0.08 -7.90
C PHE A 73 -7.22 1.23 -7.12
N PRO A 74 -7.62 2.37 -7.77
CA PRO A 74 -7.91 3.60 -7.02
C PRO A 74 -9.05 3.43 -6.01
N ALA A 75 -10.08 2.66 -6.35
CA ALA A 75 -11.16 2.34 -5.43
C ALA A 75 -10.68 1.49 -4.24
N ALA A 76 -9.78 0.53 -4.48
CA ALA A 76 -9.16 -0.25 -3.40
C ALA A 76 -8.33 0.64 -2.47
N CYS A 77 -7.61 1.63 -3.00
CA CYS A 77 -6.89 2.63 -2.21
C CYS A 77 -7.86 3.47 -1.35
N LEU A 78 -8.96 3.95 -1.93
CA LEU A 78 -9.95 4.73 -1.20
C LEU A 78 -10.61 3.91 -0.09
N VAL A 79 -11.03 2.68 -0.38
CA VAL A 79 -11.61 1.78 0.63
C VAL A 79 -10.62 1.52 1.77
N THR A 80 -9.34 1.29 1.44
CA THR A 80 -8.30 1.12 2.45
C THR A 80 -8.19 2.35 3.35
N LEU A 81 -8.17 3.55 2.78
CA LEU A 81 -8.09 4.79 3.56
C LEU A 81 -9.31 4.95 4.50
N VAL A 82 -10.51 4.69 4.00
CA VAL A 82 -11.74 4.72 4.81
C VAL A 82 -11.67 3.71 5.95
N LEU A 83 -11.23 2.49 5.69
CA LEU A 83 -11.09 1.45 6.73
C LEU A 83 -10.08 1.85 7.80
N MET A 84 -8.95 2.47 7.42
CA MET A 84 -7.94 2.93 8.38
C MET A 84 -8.47 4.07 9.25
N ILE A 85 -9.21 5.02 8.68
CA ILE A 85 -9.87 6.11 9.43
C ILE A 85 -10.91 5.54 10.39
N LEU A 86 -11.75 4.61 9.94
CA LEU A 86 -12.75 3.97 10.79
C LEU A 86 -12.12 3.18 11.94
N ASN A 87 -10.98 2.52 11.68
CA ASN A 87 -10.22 1.84 12.72
C ASN A 87 -9.71 2.82 13.78
N GLU A 88 -9.20 3.98 13.36
CA GLU A 88 -8.71 5.00 14.28
C GLU A 88 -9.86 5.62 15.10
N ILE A 89 -11.00 5.86 14.47
CA ILE A 89 -12.21 6.32 15.18
C ILE A 89 -12.66 5.28 16.19
N ARG A 90 -12.65 3.99 15.84
CA ARG A 90 -12.99 2.90 16.78
C ARG A 90 -12.05 2.88 17.97
N ASP A 91 -10.75 3.09 17.75
CA ASP A 91 -9.75 3.07 18.81
C ASP A 91 -9.99 4.20 19.83
N LYS A 92 -10.54 5.35 19.41
CA LYS A 92 -10.99 6.43 20.32
C LYS A 92 -12.01 5.96 21.36
N TYR A 93 -12.83 4.96 21.03
CA TYR A 93 -13.88 4.45 21.92
C TYR A 93 -13.43 3.21 22.71
N GLN A 94 -12.20 2.72 22.50
CA GLN A 94 -11.66 1.59 23.26
C GLN A 94 -10.90 2.08 24.50
N THR A 95 -11.16 1.44 25.63
CA THR A 95 -10.45 1.72 26.90
C THR A 95 -8.95 1.46 26.73
N GLY A 96 -8.13 2.45 27.08
CA GLY A 96 -6.66 2.36 27.02
C GLY A 96 -6.04 2.67 25.66
N ARG A 97 -6.85 3.09 24.68
CA ARG A 97 -6.36 3.61 23.39
C ARG A 97 -6.68 5.08 23.23
N THR A 98 -5.80 5.80 22.55
CA THR A 98 -5.95 7.21 22.23
C THR A 98 -6.04 7.39 20.72
N PHE A 99 -6.94 8.28 20.29
CA PHE A 99 -7.01 8.72 18.91
C PHE A 99 -5.75 9.51 18.56
N ASP A 100 -5.06 9.10 17.49
CA ASP A 100 -3.84 9.79 17.03
C ASP A 100 -3.99 10.24 15.57
N MET A 101 -3.93 11.54 15.35
CA MET A 101 -3.97 12.12 13.99
C MET A 101 -2.77 11.69 13.14
N PHE A 102 -1.61 11.41 13.76
CA PHE A 102 -0.43 10.94 13.04
C PHE A 102 -0.65 9.57 12.40
N ASP A 103 -1.46 8.71 13.01
CA ASP A 103 -1.82 7.40 12.44
C ASP A 103 -2.68 7.55 11.17
N ILE A 104 -3.54 8.58 11.12
CA ILE A 104 -4.29 8.92 9.90
C ILE A 104 -3.35 9.45 8.82
N TYR A 105 -2.40 10.34 9.17
CA TYR A 105 -1.41 10.84 8.19
C TYR A 105 -0.51 9.72 7.68
N ALA A 106 -0.07 8.81 8.54
CA ALA A 106 0.68 7.61 8.15
C ALA A 106 -0.10 6.76 7.16
N SER A 107 -1.38 6.52 7.45
CA SER A 107 -2.26 5.73 6.58
C SER A 107 -2.49 6.40 5.24
N PHE A 108 -2.67 7.71 5.21
CA PHE A 108 -2.79 8.46 3.96
C PHE A 108 -1.51 8.38 3.13
N ALA A 109 -0.35 8.56 3.75
CA ALA A 109 0.96 8.46 3.08
C ALA A 109 1.19 7.05 2.52
N GLY A 110 0.82 5.99 3.26
CA GLY A 110 0.94 4.60 2.80
C GLY A 110 0.05 4.29 1.59
N VAL A 111 -1.21 4.72 1.62
CA VAL A 111 -2.13 4.57 0.47
C VAL A 111 -1.65 5.36 -0.74
N LEU A 112 -1.17 6.59 -0.54
CA LEU A 112 -0.61 7.42 -1.62
C LEU A 112 0.62 6.78 -2.24
N ALA A 113 1.54 6.28 -1.43
CA ALA A 113 2.73 5.55 -1.90
C ALA A 113 2.34 4.31 -2.70
N ALA A 114 1.34 3.54 -2.24
CA ALA A 114 0.82 2.38 -2.97
C ALA A 114 0.24 2.78 -4.33
N TYR A 115 -0.56 3.86 -4.36
CA TYR A 115 -1.16 4.38 -5.58
C TYR A 115 -0.10 4.82 -6.60
N LEU A 116 0.88 5.61 -6.16
CA LEU A 116 1.97 6.10 -7.01
C LEU A 116 2.82 4.95 -7.55
N LEU A 117 3.22 4.01 -6.68
CA LEU A 117 3.99 2.84 -7.10
C LEU A 117 3.24 2.02 -8.16
N PHE A 118 1.96 1.76 -7.94
CA PHE A 118 1.15 1.01 -8.89
C PHE A 118 1.00 1.75 -10.22
N ARG A 119 0.82 3.07 -10.18
CA ARG A 119 0.71 3.91 -11.37
C ARG A 119 2.00 3.90 -12.18
N PHE A 120 3.17 4.13 -11.56
CA PHE A 120 4.46 4.08 -12.23
C PHE A 120 4.75 2.70 -12.85
N VAL A 121 4.43 1.61 -12.16
CA VAL A 121 4.61 0.26 -12.70
C VAL A 121 3.57 -0.08 -13.77
N GLY A 122 2.38 0.48 -13.69
CA GLY A 122 1.27 0.27 -14.63
C GLY A 122 1.38 1.11 -15.90
N GLU A 123 1.75 2.39 -15.79
CA GLU A 123 1.85 3.33 -16.93
C GLU A 123 3.03 3.05 -17.86
N ALA A 124 4.12 2.49 -17.37
CA ALA A 124 5.22 2.01 -18.22
C ALA A 124 4.77 0.99 -19.28
N ARG A 125 3.48 0.63 -19.33
CA ARG A 125 2.91 -0.39 -20.22
C ARG A 125 1.89 0.10 -21.22
N THR A 126 1.50 1.36 -21.20
CA THR A 126 0.58 1.94 -22.18
C THR A 126 1.31 2.49 -23.42
N GLN A 127 2.62 2.60 -23.42
CA GLN A 127 3.37 2.78 -24.67
C GLN A 127 3.36 1.45 -25.44
N LYS A 128 2.39 1.30 -26.34
CA LYS A 128 2.40 0.29 -27.39
C LYS A 128 3.72 0.40 -28.17
N PRO A 129 4.56 -0.64 -28.20
CA PRO A 129 5.54 -0.72 -29.27
C PRO A 129 4.79 -1.07 -30.56
N GLY A 130 4.79 -0.19 -31.53
CA GLY A 130 4.36 -0.50 -32.89
C GLY A 130 3.16 0.27 -33.42
N ALA A 131 3.22 1.59 -33.47
CA ALA A 131 2.67 2.31 -34.60
C ALA A 131 3.76 2.30 -35.68
N THR A 132 3.77 1.29 -36.52
CA THR A 132 4.46 1.34 -37.81
C THR A 132 3.90 2.53 -38.58
N PRO A 133 4.74 3.51 -39.02
CA PRO A 133 4.25 4.54 -39.93
C PRO A 133 3.83 3.86 -41.21
N THR A 134 2.53 3.91 -41.50
CA THR A 134 2.01 3.57 -42.82
C THR A 134 2.71 4.51 -43.81
N LYS A 135 3.66 3.97 -44.55
CA LYS A 135 4.18 4.64 -45.72
C LYS A 135 3.04 4.86 -46.71
N ALA A 136 2.69 6.09 -46.89
CA ALA A 136 1.94 6.52 -48.07
C ALA A 136 2.79 6.35 -49.32
#